data_2ad82d0071713b2a49c33bbd9be657ff
#
_entry.id   2ad82d0071713b2a49c33bbd9be657ff
#
_cell.length_a   1.000
_cell.length_b   1.000
_cell.length_c   1.000
_cell.angle_alpha   90.00
_cell.angle_beta   90.00
_cell.angle_gamma   90.00
#
_symmetry.space_group_name_H-M   'P 1'
#
loop_
_entity.id
_entity.type
_entity.pdbx_description
1 polymer ?
#
loop_
_entity_poly.entity_id
_entity_poly.type
_entity_poly.pdbx_seq_one_letter_code
_entity_poly.pdbx_strand_id
1 'polypeptide(L)'
;MCLFKLPRIMANLIPFDLSGTRAFADRLGLWTQKRGADEDVALTSRVRLARNLDGLRFRTKMEPAEAEAVCGQVKSALETISIDGGTTWVSVSDAPPLLRLLLRERYLCSRELAPVGERDDGLPGRAVAFGLGEDLSIMINEEDHLRLSAVSPGFDLKHTLARVCELDRKLEQQLDFAYQDDLGYLTGCPTNVGTGLRASVMLHLPALGLVPSELEKVILASQRTGLAVRGMYGEGSRAVGDFYQISNQITLGRTEEQLVDDLENLVPSIADFERRVRKELFASR
;
A
#
# COMPACT_ATOMS: atom_id res chain seq x y z
N MET A 1 -37.23 36.14 -12.96
CA MET A 1 -35.77 36.05 -13.03
C MET A 1 -35.34 34.97 -12.03
N CYS A 2 -35.34 33.71 -12.48
CA CYS A 2 -35.00 32.56 -11.64
C CYS A 2 -33.46 32.40 -11.62
N LEU A 3 -32.83 32.73 -10.50
CA LEU A 3 -31.43 32.41 -10.24
C LEU A 3 -31.34 30.88 -10.03
N PHE A 4 -30.88 30.16 -11.05
CA PHE A 4 -30.42 28.80 -10.91
C PHE A 4 -29.23 28.81 -9.92
N LYS A 5 -29.44 28.37 -8.68
CA LYS A 5 -28.35 27.98 -7.79
C LYS A 5 -27.67 26.77 -8.43
N LEU A 6 -26.49 26.98 -9.00
CA LEU A 6 -25.58 25.89 -9.35
C LEU A 6 -25.43 24.98 -8.09
N PRO A 7 -25.49 23.64 -8.25
CA PRO A 7 -25.22 22.77 -7.10
C PRO A 7 -23.84 23.10 -6.56
N ARG A 8 -23.73 23.29 -5.25
CA ARG A 8 -22.42 23.32 -4.56
C ARG A 8 -21.71 22.05 -4.97
N ILE A 9 -20.64 22.17 -5.75
CA ILE A 9 -19.66 21.09 -5.92
C ILE A 9 -19.19 20.79 -4.51
N MET A 10 -19.61 19.65 -3.95
CA MET A 10 -19.07 19.19 -2.68
C MET A 10 -17.58 18.98 -2.93
N ALA A 11 -16.74 19.62 -2.14
CA ALA A 11 -15.30 19.47 -2.26
C ALA A 11 -14.97 17.98 -2.18
N ASN A 12 -14.33 17.44 -3.23
CA ASN A 12 -13.96 16.02 -3.27
C ASN A 12 -12.95 15.67 -2.15
N LEU A 13 -12.24 16.68 -1.65
CA LEU A 13 -11.22 16.56 -0.63
C LEU A 13 -11.74 17.08 0.72
N ILE A 14 -11.83 16.18 1.70
CA ILE A 14 -12.34 16.45 3.05
C ILE A 14 -11.16 16.42 4.02
N PRO A 15 -10.77 17.55 4.65
CA PRO A 15 -9.77 17.54 5.71
C PRO A 15 -10.25 16.65 6.87
N PHE A 16 -9.35 15.82 7.39
CA PHE A 16 -9.65 15.01 8.58
C PHE A 16 -9.79 15.91 9.80
N ASP A 17 -10.89 15.80 10.51
CA ASP A 17 -11.07 16.47 11.77
C ASP A 17 -10.28 15.76 12.88
N LEU A 18 -9.21 16.38 13.36
CA LEU A 18 -8.33 15.82 14.39
C LEU A 18 -9.07 15.55 15.70
N SER A 19 -10.15 16.29 16.00
CA SER A 19 -11.01 16.01 17.16
C SER A 19 -11.73 14.67 17.06
N GLY A 20 -11.97 14.19 15.84
CA GLY A 20 -12.54 12.89 15.52
C GLY A 20 -11.60 11.68 15.69
N THR A 21 -10.33 11.88 16.09
CA THR A 21 -9.33 10.80 16.21
C THR A 21 -9.82 9.65 17.09
N ARG A 22 -10.52 9.94 18.19
CA ARG A 22 -11.05 8.92 19.10
C ARG A 22 -12.18 8.11 18.43
N ALA A 23 -13.11 8.78 17.79
CA ALA A 23 -14.18 8.11 17.03
C ALA A 23 -13.62 7.27 15.88
N PHE A 24 -12.52 7.71 15.26
CA PHE A 24 -11.79 6.93 14.28
C PHE A 24 -11.16 5.68 14.90
N ALA A 25 -10.62 5.76 16.15
CA ALA A 25 -10.06 4.62 16.86
C ALA A 25 -11.12 3.58 17.28
N ASP A 26 -12.33 4.03 17.61
CA ASP A 26 -13.41 3.18 18.13
C ASP A 26 -14.09 2.32 17.04
N ARG A 27 -13.75 2.50 15.77
CA ARG A 27 -14.27 1.69 14.64
C ARG A 27 -13.16 0.90 13.96
N LEU A 28 -13.51 -0.24 13.37
CA LEU A 28 -12.61 -1.00 12.51
C LEU A 28 -12.51 -0.35 11.13
N GLY A 29 -11.39 -0.54 10.44
CA GLY A 29 -11.24 -0.20 9.04
C GLY A 29 -12.30 -0.91 8.19
N LEU A 30 -12.95 -0.20 7.25
CA LEU A 30 -14.10 -0.76 6.54
C LEU A 30 -13.73 -1.96 5.66
N TRP A 31 -12.53 -1.97 5.08
CA TRP A 31 -12.08 -3.10 4.27
C TRP A 31 -11.83 -4.36 5.12
N THR A 32 -11.44 -4.24 6.40
CA THR A 32 -11.20 -5.37 7.30
C THR A 32 -12.48 -6.09 7.70
N GLN A 33 -13.64 -5.49 7.47
CA GLN A 33 -14.95 -6.08 7.77
C GLN A 33 -15.47 -6.96 6.62
N LYS A 34 -14.81 -6.92 5.48
CA LYS A 34 -15.17 -7.72 4.30
C LYS A 34 -14.42 -9.06 4.35
N ARG A 35 -15.06 -10.09 3.80
CA ARG A 35 -14.43 -11.40 3.59
C ARG A 35 -13.78 -11.47 2.21
N GLY A 36 -12.66 -12.19 2.11
CA GLY A 36 -11.94 -12.42 0.87
C GLY A 36 -11.78 -13.90 0.54
N ALA A 37 -11.36 -14.21 -0.69
CA ALA A 37 -11.02 -15.56 -1.07
C ALA A 37 -9.82 -16.05 -0.26
N ASP A 38 -9.79 -17.34 0.07
CA ASP A 38 -8.70 -18.00 0.82
C ASP A 38 -8.36 -17.35 2.18
N GLU A 39 -9.31 -16.63 2.80
CA GLU A 39 -9.13 -15.87 4.05
C GLU A 39 -8.64 -16.71 5.25
N ASP A 40 -8.75 -18.02 5.18
CA ASP A 40 -8.21 -18.94 6.18
C ASP A 40 -6.68 -19.04 6.15
N VAL A 41 -6.06 -18.60 5.05
CA VAL A 41 -4.60 -18.58 4.84
C VAL A 41 -4.12 -17.20 4.35
N ALA A 42 -4.77 -16.64 3.34
CA ALA A 42 -4.41 -15.32 2.80
C ALA A 42 -5.22 -14.23 3.50
N LEU A 43 -4.53 -13.39 4.28
CA LEU A 43 -5.20 -12.34 5.07
C LEU A 43 -5.50 -11.10 4.22
N THR A 44 -4.53 -10.67 3.42
CA THR A 44 -4.64 -9.46 2.61
C THR A 44 -3.84 -9.56 1.33
N SER A 45 -4.39 -9.01 0.24
CA SER A 45 -3.69 -8.66 -0.98
C SER A 45 -3.44 -7.16 -1.01
N ARG A 46 -2.23 -6.73 -1.34
CA ARG A 46 -1.84 -5.32 -1.39
C ARG A 46 -1.02 -5.03 -2.63
N VAL A 47 -1.37 -3.96 -3.33
CA VAL A 47 -0.59 -3.44 -4.46
C VAL A 47 -0.26 -1.97 -4.20
N ARG A 48 1.00 -1.59 -4.45
CA ARG A 48 1.51 -0.23 -4.31
C ARG A 48 2.21 0.21 -5.58
N LEU A 49 2.06 1.48 -5.94
CA LEU A 49 2.76 2.14 -7.03
C LEU A 49 3.55 3.32 -6.47
N ALA A 50 4.83 3.41 -6.81
CA ALA A 50 5.70 4.55 -6.51
C ALA A 50 5.72 5.50 -7.71
N ARG A 51 5.52 6.80 -7.47
CA ARG A 51 5.54 7.85 -8.50
C ARG A 51 6.28 9.08 -7.97
N ASN A 52 7.07 9.69 -8.83
CA ASN A 52 7.68 10.99 -8.58
C ASN A 52 7.19 11.99 -9.62
N LEU A 53 7.10 13.26 -9.27
CA LEU A 53 6.75 14.33 -10.18
C LEU A 53 8.00 14.73 -10.98
N ASP A 54 7.80 14.97 -12.27
CA ASP A 54 8.89 15.39 -13.15
C ASP A 54 9.42 16.78 -12.78
N GLY A 55 10.71 17.01 -13.04
CA GLY A 55 11.35 18.28 -12.76
C GLY A 55 11.62 18.61 -11.29
N LEU A 56 11.25 17.73 -10.33
CA LEU A 56 11.50 17.91 -8.91
C LEU A 56 12.54 16.91 -8.39
N ARG A 57 13.31 17.32 -7.36
CA ARG A 57 14.32 16.45 -6.74
C ARG A 57 13.65 15.31 -5.98
N PHE A 58 14.24 14.12 -6.07
CA PHE A 58 13.80 12.98 -5.25
C PHE A 58 13.91 13.27 -3.76
N ARG A 59 13.07 12.61 -2.99
CA ARG A 59 12.87 12.77 -1.55
C ARG A 59 14.18 12.94 -0.76
N THR A 60 15.22 12.16 -1.07
CA THR A 60 16.52 12.17 -0.35
C THR A 60 17.32 13.45 -0.53
N LYS A 61 17.00 14.26 -1.54
CA LYS A 61 17.67 15.54 -1.86
C LYS A 61 16.71 16.71 -1.96
N MET A 62 15.46 16.49 -1.58
CA MET A 62 14.38 17.46 -1.64
C MET A 62 14.55 18.53 -0.56
N GLU A 63 14.40 19.78 -0.92
CA GLU A 63 14.33 20.89 0.02
C GLU A 63 12.92 21.03 0.61
N PRO A 64 12.77 21.63 1.82
CA PRO A 64 11.45 21.83 2.43
C PRO A 64 10.41 22.49 1.52
N ALA A 65 10.80 23.52 0.77
CA ALA A 65 9.89 24.21 -0.15
C ALA A 65 9.42 23.32 -1.31
N GLU A 66 10.26 22.40 -1.79
CA GLU A 66 9.87 21.44 -2.82
C GLU A 66 8.89 20.39 -2.26
N ALA A 67 9.10 19.94 -1.03
CA ALA A 67 8.19 19.02 -0.36
C ALA A 67 6.79 19.65 -0.19
N GLU A 68 6.73 20.92 0.17
CA GLU A 68 5.47 21.68 0.22
C GLU A 68 4.84 21.85 -1.15
N ALA A 69 5.64 22.09 -2.19
CA ALA A 69 5.18 22.23 -3.57
C ALA A 69 4.57 20.90 -4.07
N VAL A 70 5.24 19.76 -3.85
CA VAL A 70 4.70 18.43 -4.16
C VAL A 70 3.36 18.22 -3.45
N CYS A 71 3.32 18.46 -2.14
CA CYS A 71 2.10 18.32 -1.35
C CYS A 71 0.95 19.19 -1.89
N GLY A 72 1.25 20.45 -2.27
CA GLY A 72 0.30 21.38 -2.86
C GLY A 72 -0.24 20.92 -4.22
N GLN A 73 0.64 20.44 -5.11
CA GLN A 73 0.23 19.93 -6.44
C GLN A 73 -0.68 18.71 -6.30
N VAL A 74 -0.30 17.74 -5.46
CA VAL A 74 -1.11 16.54 -5.23
C VAL A 74 -2.45 16.90 -4.60
N LYS A 75 -2.48 17.82 -3.63
CA LYS A 75 -3.71 18.30 -3.02
C LYS A 75 -4.64 18.93 -4.06
N SER A 76 -4.12 19.78 -4.93
CA SER A 76 -4.90 20.42 -6.00
C SER A 76 -5.45 19.39 -7.00
N ALA A 77 -4.67 18.37 -7.38
CA ALA A 77 -5.16 17.28 -8.22
C ALA A 77 -6.32 16.53 -7.56
N LEU A 78 -6.23 16.25 -6.24
CA LEU A 78 -7.26 15.55 -5.49
C LEU A 78 -8.54 16.38 -5.22
N GLU A 79 -8.52 17.69 -5.45
CA GLU A 79 -9.75 18.50 -5.43
C GLU A 79 -10.67 18.13 -6.61
N THR A 80 -10.10 17.65 -7.71
CA THR A 80 -10.82 17.24 -8.92
C THR A 80 -11.02 15.72 -9.02
N ILE A 81 -10.16 14.95 -8.36
CA ILE A 81 -10.19 13.47 -8.36
C ILE A 81 -10.77 12.98 -7.03
N SER A 82 -11.84 12.19 -7.11
CA SER A 82 -12.41 11.52 -5.93
C SER A 82 -11.87 10.10 -5.81
N ILE A 83 -11.43 9.73 -4.61
CA ILE A 83 -11.13 8.34 -4.25
C ILE A 83 -12.40 7.73 -3.66
N ASP A 84 -13.04 6.81 -4.39
CA ASP A 84 -14.25 6.07 -3.95
C ASP A 84 -15.38 6.96 -3.40
N GLY A 85 -15.72 8.03 -4.10
CA GLY A 85 -16.84 8.90 -3.78
C GLY A 85 -16.57 9.97 -2.71
N GLY A 86 -15.35 10.02 -2.17
CA GLY A 86 -14.90 11.06 -1.23
C GLY A 86 -13.47 10.79 -0.78
N THR A 87 -12.66 11.83 -0.69
CA THR A 87 -11.25 11.74 -0.30
C THR A 87 -11.02 12.41 1.04
N THR A 88 -10.58 11.64 2.03
CA THR A 88 -10.13 12.18 3.32
C THR A 88 -8.66 12.54 3.24
N TRP A 89 -8.31 13.77 3.65
CA TRP A 89 -6.95 14.29 3.70
C TRP A 89 -6.47 14.45 5.13
N VAL A 90 -5.29 13.90 5.44
CA VAL A 90 -4.62 14.06 6.74
C VAL A 90 -3.24 14.65 6.52
N SER A 91 -2.96 15.82 7.11
CA SER A 91 -1.58 16.30 7.29
C SER A 91 -0.92 15.43 8.36
N VAL A 92 0.10 14.67 7.98
CA VAL A 92 0.79 13.77 8.92
C VAL A 92 1.65 14.56 9.89
N SER A 93 2.20 15.71 9.46
CA SER A 93 2.99 16.58 10.31
C SER A 93 2.18 17.10 11.53
N ASP A 94 0.88 17.35 11.33
CA ASP A 94 -0.01 17.88 12.37
C ASP A 94 -0.74 16.75 13.13
N ALA A 95 -0.64 15.51 12.66
CA ALA A 95 -1.38 14.38 13.23
C ALA A 95 -0.83 13.98 14.61
N PRO A 96 -1.69 13.82 15.62
CA PRO A 96 -1.26 13.34 16.92
C PRO A 96 -0.75 11.90 16.85
N PRO A 97 0.13 11.46 17.77
CA PRO A 97 0.73 10.11 17.76
C PRO A 97 -0.29 8.98 17.63
N LEU A 98 -1.43 9.09 18.30
CA LEU A 98 -2.51 8.10 18.21
C LEU A 98 -3.05 7.99 16.78
N LEU A 99 -3.29 9.11 16.10
CA LEU A 99 -3.77 9.08 14.71
C LEU A 99 -2.73 8.49 13.77
N ARG A 100 -1.44 8.83 13.94
CA ARG A 100 -0.35 8.24 13.16
C ARG A 100 -0.29 6.72 13.32
N LEU A 101 -0.48 6.20 14.54
CA LEU A 101 -0.56 4.75 14.79
C LEU A 101 -1.75 4.11 14.10
N LEU A 102 -2.94 4.70 14.22
CA LEU A 102 -4.17 4.20 13.60
C LEU A 102 -4.08 4.15 12.07
N LEU A 103 -3.52 5.20 11.44
CA LEU A 103 -3.29 5.22 10.00
C LEU A 103 -2.36 4.08 9.55
N ARG A 104 -1.34 3.77 10.36
CA ARG A 104 -0.40 2.67 10.08
C ARG A 104 -1.07 1.31 10.24
N GLU A 105 -1.79 1.07 11.32
CA GLU A 105 -2.51 -0.19 11.58
C GLU A 105 -3.56 -0.50 10.51
N ARG A 106 -4.15 0.54 9.92
CA ARG A 106 -5.12 0.41 8.83
C ARG A 106 -4.49 0.29 7.44
N TYR A 107 -3.15 0.19 7.35
CA TYR A 107 -2.42 0.14 6.09
C TYR A 107 -2.56 1.40 5.21
N LEU A 108 -3.07 2.51 5.75
CA LEU A 108 -3.22 3.78 5.04
C LEU A 108 -1.90 4.51 4.85
N CYS A 109 -0.94 4.32 5.77
CA CYS A 109 0.42 4.86 5.65
C CYS A 109 1.49 3.92 6.17
N SER A 110 2.75 4.23 5.86
CA SER A 110 3.94 3.52 6.35
C SER A 110 4.42 4.07 7.70
N ARG A 111 5.39 3.36 8.29
CA ARG A 111 6.11 3.84 9.49
C ARG A 111 7.00 5.03 9.18
N GLU A 112 7.55 5.05 7.98
CA GLU A 112 8.46 6.08 7.47
C GLU A 112 7.69 7.39 7.24
N LEU A 113 6.47 7.33 6.73
CA LEU A 113 5.63 8.52 6.55
C LEU A 113 5.14 9.06 7.88
N ALA A 114 4.63 8.20 8.76
CA ALA A 114 4.01 8.58 10.04
C ALA A 114 4.83 8.02 11.23
N PRO A 115 6.04 8.52 11.49
CA PRO A 115 6.87 8.08 12.59
C PRO A 115 6.20 8.46 13.93
N VAL A 116 6.46 7.62 14.95
CA VAL A 116 6.04 7.88 16.34
C VAL A 116 7.29 7.76 17.21
N GLY A 117 7.67 8.86 17.85
CA GLY A 117 8.90 8.96 18.65
C GLY A 117 10.03 9.69 17.91
N GLU A 118 11.29 9.37 18.21
CA GLU A 118 12.49 10.16 17.87
C GLU A 118 12.96 10.12 16.39
N ARG A 119 12.24 9.46 15.50
CA ARG A 119 12.66 9.26 14.09
C ARG A 119 11.94 10.15 13.09
N ASP A 120 11.42 11.28 13.51
CA ASP A 120 10.83 12.25 12.59
C ASP A 120 11.93 13.16 12.04
N ASP A 121 12.13 13.17 10.73
CA ASP A 121 13.11 14.05 10.07
C ASP A 121 12.59 15.48 9.88
N GLY A 122 11.34 15.74 10.33
CA GLY A 122 10.72 17.06 10.29
C GLY A 122 10.43 17.59 8.89
N LEU A 123 10.50 16.76 7.84
CA LEU A 123 10.20 17.21 6.48
C LEU A 123 8.74 17.67 6.39
N PRO A 124 8.47 18.91 5.94
CA PRO A 124 7.12 19.42 5.76
C PRO A 124 6.42 18.72 4.58
N GLY A 125 5.12 19.00 4.40
CA GLY A 125 4.37 18.50 3.25
C GLY A 125 4.08 16.99 3.29
N ARG A 126 4.27 16.32 4.42
CA ARG A 126 3.87 14.92 4.61
C ARG A 126 2.37 14.81 4.81
N ALA A 127 1.72 14.03 3.98
CA ALA A 127 0.28 13.82 4.07
C ALA A 127 -0.11 12.41 3.65
N VAL A 128 -1.34 12.03 3.99
CA VAL A 128 -2.01 10.86 3.43
C VAL A 128 -3.42 11.24 3.00
N ALA A 129 -3.81 10.78 1.82
CA ALA A 129 -5.17 10.87 1.31
C ALA A 129 -5.73 9.46 1.17
N PHE A 130 -7.00 9.24 1.53
CA PHE A 130 -7.62 7.92 1.40
C PHE A 130 -9.12 8.02 1.14
N GLY A 131 -9.65 7.01 0.47
CA GLY A 131 -11.07 6.87 0.16
C GLY A 131 -11.92 6.49 1.36
N LEU A 132 -13.24 6.61 1.22
CA LEU A 132 -14.19 6.26 2.27
C LEU A 132 -14.11 4.80 2.71
N GLY A 133 -13.71 3.89 1.80
CA GLY A 133 -13.52 2.46 2.09
C GLY A 133 -12.26 2.13 2.88
N GLU A 134 -11.33 3.08 3.02
CA GLU A 134 -10.01 2.90 3.67
C GLU A 134 -9.14 1.82 3.00
N ASP A 135 -9.52 1.34 1.84
CA ASP A 135 -8.84 0.29 1.07
C ASP A 135 -8.01 0.86 -0.10
N LEU A 136 -8.08 2.18 -0.33
CA LEU A 136 -7.31 2.91 -1.32
C LEU A 136 -6.73 4.18 -0.70
N SER A 137 -5.41 4.37 -0.80
CA SER A 137 -4.71 5.51 -0.18
C SER A 137 -3.55 6.01 -1.03
N ILE A 138 -3.18 7.26 -0.82
CA ILE A 138 -2.00 7.92 -1.41
C ILE A 138 -1.18 8.48 -0.25
N MET A 139 0.05 8.05 -0.12
CA MET A 139 1.05 8.66 0.76
C MET A 139 1.82 9.71 -0.02
N ILE A 140 2.04 10.87 0.58
CA ILE A 140 2.72 12.02 -0.01
C ILE A 140 4.02 12.27 0.75
N ASN A 141 5.15 12.39 0.01
CA ASN A 141 6.49 12.64 0.54
C ASN A 141 6.95 11.58 1.56
N GLU A 142 6.77 10.30 1.17
CA GLU A 142 7.33 9.17 1.94
C GLU A 142 8.75 8.86 1.43
N GLU A 143 9.00 7.79 0.71
CA GLU A 143 10.26 7.46 0.02
C GLU A 143 10.29 8.11 -1.38
N ASP A 144 9.13 8.15 -2.01
CA ASP A 144 8.84 8.83 -3.26
C ASP A 144 7.84 9.97 -3.02
N HIS A 145 7.62 10.83 -4.03
CA HIS A 145 6.64 11.93 -3.92
C HIS A 145 5.24 11.40 -3.66
N LEU A 146 4.85 10.35 -4.38
CA LEU A 146 3.58 9.65 -4.19
C LEU A 146 3.83 8.15 -4.05
N ARG A 147 3.09 7.54 -3.15
CA ARG A 147 2.96 6.10 -3.07
C ARG A 147 1.48 5.75 -2.96
N LEU A 148 0.92 5.31 -4.08
CA LEU A 148 -0.45 4.82 -4.15
C LEU A 148 -0.50 3.42 -3.52
N SER A 149 -1.58 3.09 -2.83
CA SER A 149 -1.75 1.78 -2.21
C SER A 149 -3.20 1.35 -2.28
N ALA A 150 -3.43 0.15 -2.78
CA ALA A 150 -4.71 -0.54 -2.65
C ALA A 150 -4.53 -1.80 -1.80
N VAL A 151 -5.54 -2.13 -0.99
CA VAL A 151 -5.58 -3.33 -0.16
C VAL A 151 -6.95 -3.99 -0.29
N SER A 152 -6.96 -5.32 -0.36
CA SER A 152 -8.17 -6.15 -0.34
C SER A 152 -8.04 -7.24 0.71
N PRO A 153 -9.14 -7.67 1.36
CA PRO A 153 -9.13 -8.82 2.24
C PRO A 153 -8.96 -10.11 1.42
N GLY A 154 -8.29 -11.09 1.98
CA GLY A 154 -8.05 -12.37 1.33
C GLY A 154 -7.10 -12.28 0.12
N PHE A 155 -7.26 -13.22 -0.80
CA PHE A 155 -6.48 -13.32 -2.03
C PHE A 155 -7.23 -12.73 -3.22
N ASP A 156 -6.90 -11.49 -3.60
CA ASP A 156 -7.56 -10.75 -4.69
C ASP A 156 -6.62 -9.70 -5.30
N LEU A 157 -5.47 -10.14 -5.83
CA LEU A 157 -4.45 -9.24 -6.37
C LEU A 157 -4.88 -8.55 -7.66
N LYS A 158 -5.60 -9.25 -8.55
CA LYS A 158 -6.02 -8.68 -9.85
C LYS A 158 -6.98 -7.51 -9.67
N HIS A 159 -7.96 -7.65 -8.79
CA HIS A 159 -8.87 -6.55 -8.47
C HIS A 159 -8.12 -5.41 -7.77
N THR A 160 -7.24 -5.74 -6.84
CA THR A 160 -6.41 -4.76 -6.12
C THR A 160 -5.52 -3.96 -7.08
N LEU A 161 -4.90 -4.64 -8.08
CA LEU A 161 -4.14 -3.99 -9.14
C LEU A 161 -5.01 -3.05 -9.97
N ALA A 162 -6.16 -3.54 -10.45
CA ALA A 162 -7.07 -2.74 -11.28
C ALA A 162 -7.48 -1.43 -10.57
N ARG A 163 -7.76 -1.47 -9.27
CA ARG A 163 -8.14 -0.30 -8.48
C ARG A 163 -7.02 0.72 -8.34
N VAL A 164 -5.80 0.28 -8.03
CA VAL A 164 -4.68 1.22 -7.90
C VAL A 164 -4.27 1.81 -9.24
N CYS A 165 -4.32 1.03 -10.33
CA CYS A 165 -4.04 1.53 -11.68
C CYS A 165 -5.11 2.52 -12.18
N GLU A 166 -6.36 2.36 -11.78
CA GLU A 166 -7.41 3.35 -12.08
C GLU A 166 -7.11 4.69 -11.40
N LEU A 167 -6.69 4.67 -10.14
CA LEU A 167 -6.29 5.87 -9.41
C LEU A 167 -5.05 6.51 -10.02
N ASP A 168 -4.05 5.70 -10.37
CA ASP A 168 -2.80 6.15 -11.03
C ASP A 168 -3.09 6.90 -12.33
N ARG A 169 -3.91 6.32 -13.23
CA ARG A 169 -4.32 6.96 -14.48
C ARG A 169 -5.09 8.27 -14.30
N LYS A 170 -5.89 8.39 -13.23
CA LYS A 170 -6.59 9.64 -12.91
C LYS A 170 -5.59 10.73 -12.46
N LEU A 171 -4.60 10.35 -11.67
CA LEU A 171 -3.55 11.27 -11.22
C LEU A 171 -2.64 11.71 -12.37
N GLU A 172 -2.26 10.80 -13.27
CA GLU A 172 -1.43 11.08 -14.44
C GLU A 172 -2.07 12.10 -15.43
N GLN A 173 -3.41 12.24 -15.40
CA GLN A 173 -4.11 13.28 -16.15
C GLN A 173 -3.93 14.69 -15.57
N GLN A 174 -3.45 14.81 -14.35
CA GLN A 174 -3.31 16.07 -13.61
C GLN A 174 -1.86 16.36 -13.18
N LEU A 175 -1.01 15.35 -13.16
CA LEU A 175 0.35 15.41 -12.65
C LEU A 175 1.31 14.78 -13.66
N ASP A 176 2.39 15.47 -13.95
CA ASP A 176 3.45 14.94 -14.81
C ASP A 176 4.36 14.04 -13.97
N PHE A 177 4.37 12.75 -14.26
CA PHE A 177 5.24 11.79 -13.57
C PHE A 177 6.61 11.69 -14.23
N ALA A 178 7.66 11.57 -13.43
CA ALA A 178 9.01 11.33 -13.87
C ALA A 178 9.09 9.93 -14.51
N TYR A 179 9.17 9.91 -15.84
CA TYR A 179 9.17 8.69 -16.66
C TYR A 179 10.25 8.78 -17.73
N GLN A 180 10.87 7.66 -18.06
CA GLN A 180 11.81 7.54 -19.15
C GLN A 180 11.52 6.26 -19.94
N ASP A 181 11.48 6.34 -21.27
CA ASP A 181 11.05 5.21 -22.14
C ASP A 181 11.82 3.92 -21.90
N ASP A 182 13.13 4.00 -21.67
CA ASP A 182 14.00 2.84 -21.44
C ASP A 182 13.92 2.30 -20.01
N LEU A 183 13.50 3.09 -19.04
CA LEU A 183 13.54 2.76 -17.61
C LEU A 183 12.16 2.65 -16.97
N GLY A 184 11.11 3.23 -17.57
CA GLY A 184 9.80 3.35 -16.94
C GLY A 184 9.75 4.50 -15.93
N TYR A 185 8.94 4.34 -14.89
CA TYR A 185 8.82 5.33 -13.82
C TYR A 185 10.09 5.42 -12.99
N LEU A 186 10.57 6.65 -12.79
CA LEU A 186 11.79 6.92 -12.01
C LEU A 186 11.44 7.05 -10.53
N THR A 187 12.14 6.30 -9.68
CA THR A 187 11.86 6.21 -8.25
C THR A 187 13.09 6.54 -7.41
N GLY A 188 12.87 6.99 -6.17
CA GLY A 188 13.93 7.28 -5.21
C GLY A 188 14.76 6.06 -4.84
N CYS A 189 14.16 4.86 -4.86
CA CYS A 189 14.85 3.60 -4.65
C CYS A 189 15.01 2.85 -5.98
N PRO A 190 16.26 2.50 -6.40
CA PRO A 190 16.50 1.80 -7.66
C PRO A 190 15.73 0.48 -7.83
N THR A 191 15.37 -0.18 -6.72
CA THR A 191 14.61 -1.45 -6.75
C THR A 191 13.16 -1.27 -7.16
N ASN A 192 12.65 -0.04 -7.22
CA ASN A 192 11.28 0.27 -7.64
C ASN A 192 11.23 0.82 -9.08
N VAL A 193 12.38 1.17 -9.71
CA VAL A 193 12.45 1.68 -11.08
C VAL A 193 11.80 0.69 -12.06
N GLY A 194 11.07 1.20 -13.03
CA GLY A 194 10.29 0.44 -13.99
C GLY A 194 8.80 0.66 -13.77
N THR A 195 8.08 -0.34 -13.37
CA THR A 195 6.65 -0.21 -13.04
C THR A 195 6.40 0.60 -11.76
N GLY A 196 7.38 0.73 -10.88
CA GLY A 196 7.18 1.25 -9.52
C GLY A 196 6.28 0.38 -8.66
N LEU A 197 5.92 -0.83 -9.14
CA LEU A 197 4.93 -1.70 -8.53
C LEU A 197 5.52 -2.61 -7.46
N ARG A 198 4.86 -2.69 -6.32
CA ARG A 198 5.03 -3.75 -5.35
C ARG A 198 3.70 -4.40 -5.00
N ALA A 199 3.50 -5.60 -5.52
CA ALA A 199 2.41 -6.49 -5.14
C ALA A 199 2.85 -7.40 -3.99
N SER A 200 1.96 -7.67 -3.06
CA SER A 200 2.24 -8.56 -1.93
C SER A 200 0.97 -9.20 -1.39
N VAL A 201 1.14 -10.40 -0.84
CA VAL A 201 0.09 -11.12 -0.10
C VAL A 201 0.61 -11.42 1.30
N MET A 202 -0.21 -11.15 2.32
CA MET A 202 0.05 -11.54 3.69
C MET A 202 -0.59 -12.89 3.96
N LEU A 203 0.22 -13.89 4.30
CA LEU A 203 -0.21 -15.24 4.60
C LEU A 203 -0.06 -15.56 6.09
N HIS A 204 -0.99 -16.34 6.64
CA HIS A 204 -0.90 -16.94 7.96
C HIS A 204 -0.64 -18.44 7.81
N LEU A 205 0.58 -18.88 8.14
CA LEU A 205 1.11 -20.22 7.87
C LEU A 205 1.50 -20.95 9.17
N PRO A 206 0.58 -21.16 10.15
CA PRO A 206 0.92 -21.71 11.45
C PRO A 206 1.34 -23.18 11.37
N ALA A 207 0.79 -23.97 10.45
CA ALA A 207 1.18 -25.39 10.35
C ALA A 207 2.57 -25.52 9.71
N LEU A 208 2.87 -24.72 8.67
CA LEU A 208 4.22 -24.66 8.10
C LEU A 208 5.22 -24.09 9.09
N GLY A 209 4.84 -23.11 9.92
CA GLY A 209 5.67 -22.58 11.01
C GLY A 209 6.06 -23.63 12.05
N LEU A 210 5.19 -24.63 12.32
CA LEU A 210 5.46 -25.76 13.20
C LEU A 210 6.38 -26.83 12.56
N VAL A 211 6.51 -26.85 11.23
CA VAL A 211 7.35 -27.79 10.47
C VAL A 211 8.38 -27.02 9.65
N PRO A 212 9.50 -26.58 10.24
CA PRO A 212 10.48 -25.70 9.59
C PRO A 212 11.01 -26.20 8.24
N SER A 213 11.17 -27.52 8.08
CA SER A 213 11.59 -28.13 6.80
C SER A 213 10.60 -27.93 5.67
N GLU A 214 9.30 -27.86 5.97
CA GLU A 214 8.27 -27.60 4.96
C GLU A 214 8.15 -26.10 4.65
N LEU A 215 8.31 -25.25 5.66
CA LEU A 215 8.39 -23.79 5.48
C LEU A 215 9.59 -23.39 4.59
N GLU A 216 10.75 -24.02 4.80
CA GLU A 216 11.94 -23.79 3.99
C GLU A 216 11.70 -24.08 2.50
N LYS A 217 10.93 -25.13 2.17
CA LYS A 217 10.54 -25.43 0.79
C LYS A 217 9.73 -24.28 0.16
N VAL A 218 8.82 -23.67 0.91
CA VAL A 218 8.03 -22.52 0.47
C VAL A 218 8.94 -21.32 0.20
N ILE A 219 9.87 -21.03 1.10
CA ILE A 219 10.82 -19.92 0.96
C ILE A 219 11.69 -20.13 -0.29
N LEU A 220 12.26 -21.32 -0.47
CA LEU A 220 13.12 -21.64 -1.62
C LEU A 220 12.33 -21.61 -2.94
N ALA A 221 11.09 -22.11 -2.95
CA ALA A 221 10.24 -22.05 -4.16
C ALA A 221 9.94 -20.59 -4.54
N SER A 222 9.60 -19.75 -3.56
CA SER A 222 9.35 -18.32 -3.79
C SER A 222 10.59 -17.60 -4.35
N GLN A 223 11.77 -17.86 -3.78
CA GLN A 223 13.02 -17.24 -4.24
C GLN A 223 13.36 -17.65 -5.68
N ARG A 224 13.10 -18.91 -6.07
CA ARG A 224 13.33 -19.40 -7.44
C ARG A 224 12.41 -18.73 -8.46
N THR A 225 11.26 -18.25 -8.07
CA THR A 225 10.34 -17.48 -8.93
C THR A 225 10.57 -15.97 -8.85
N GLY A 226 11.65 -15.50 -8.20
CA GLY A 226 11.96 -14.08 -8.06
C GLY A 226 11.07 -13.34 -7.06
N LEU A 227 10.40 -14.08 -6.16
CA LEU A 227 9.58 -13.51 -5.10
C LEU A 227 10.32 -13.50 -3.76
N ALA A 228 10.09 -12.46 -2.97
CA ALA A 228 10.60 -12.35 -1.59
C ALA A 228 9.57 -12.88 -0.60
N VAL A 229 10.05 -13.67 0.36
CA VAL A 229 9.30 -14.03 1.56
C VAL A 229 9.89 -13.29 2.75
N ARG A 230 9.07 -12.54 3.47
CA ARG A 230 9.48 -11.77 4.65
C ARG A 230 8.54 -12.08 5.81
N GLY A 231 9.09 -12.15 7.03
CA GLY A 231 8.25 -12.10 8.23
C GLY A 231 7.54 -10.74 8.33
N MET A 232 6.53 -10.65 9.17
CA MET A 232 5.69 -9.44 9.32
C MET A 232 6.47 -8.14 9.54
N TYR A 233 7.68 -8.22 10.12
CA TYR A 233 8.52 -7.07 10.47
C TYR A 233 9.76 -6.86 9.58
N GLY A 234 9.88 -7.57 8.45
CA GLY A 234 10.95 -7.33 7.48
C GLY A 234 11.86 -8.53 7.16
N GLU A 235 12.87 -8.30 6.34
CA GLU A 235 13.84 -9.30 5.88
C GLU A 235 14.61 -9.93 7.06
N GLY A 236 14.70 -11.26 7.07
CA GLY A 236 15.44 -12.01 8.08
C GLY A 236 14.80 -12.06 9.47
N SER A 237 13.65 -11.39 9.68
CA SER A 237 12.93 -11.50 10.94
C SER A 237 12.18 -12.84 11.02
N ARG A 238 12.29 -13.51 12.18
CA ARG A 238 11.40 -14.63 12.49
C ARG A 238 9.96 -14.13 12.42
N ALA A 239 9.10 -14.85 11.70
CA ALA A 239 7.70 -14.46 11.61
C ALA A 239 7.07 -14.47 13.00
N VAL A 240 6.59 -13.33 13.45
CA VAL A 240 5.83 -13.22 14.68
C VAL A 240 4.40 -13.68 14.37
N GLY A 241 3.91 -14.71 15.09
CA GLY A 241 2.59 -15.26 14.88
C GLY A 241 2.39 -15.96 13.53
N ASP A 242 3.47 -16.46 12.93
CA ASP A 242 3.46 -17.18 11.65
C ASP A 242 2.86 -16.38 10.47
N PHE A 243 3.00 -15.04 10.50
CA PHE A 243 2.62 -14.15 9.41
C PHE A 243 3.79 -13.92 8.46
N TYR A 244 3.59 -14.27 7.18
CA TYR A 244 4.57 -14.14 6.12
C TYR A 244 4.02 -13.29 4.99
N GLN A 245 4.84 -12.34 4.53
CA GLN A 245 4.52 -11.54 3.34
C GLN A 245 5.31 -12.07 2.15
N ILE A 246 4.60 -12.41 1.08
CA ILE A 246 5.19 -12.74 -0.21
C ILE A 246 5.00 -11.57 -1.15
N SER A 247 6.07 -11.15 -1.86
CA SER A 247 6.03 -9.97 -2.74
C SER A 247 7.01 -10.11 -3.90
N ASN A 248 6.75 -9.40 -5.02
CA ASN A 248 7.74 -9.25 -6.08
C ASN A 248 8.99 -8.51 -5.58
N GLN A 249 10.13 -8.77 -6.22
CA GLN A 249 11.42 -8.09 -5.98
C GLN A 249 11.84 -7.24 -7.17
N ILE A 250 11.54 -7.69 -8.39
CA ILE A 250 11.95 -7.06 -9.62
C ILE A 250 10.80 -6.21 -10.14
N THR A 251 11.10 -5.03 -10.67
CA THR A 251 10.12 -4.09 -11.23
C THR A 251 10.49 -3.65 -12.64
N LEU A 252 11.78 -3.70 -13.00
CA LEU A 252 12.29 -3.30 -14.30
C LEU A 252 12.18 -4.45 -15.32
N GLY A 253 11.75 -4.13 -16.54
CA GLY A 253 11.66 -5.09 -17.66
C GLY A 253 10.47 -6.06 -17.56
N ARG A 254 9.50 -5.78 -16.71
CA ARG A 254 8.26 -6.57 -16.53
C ARG A 254 7.06 -5.64 -16.57
N THR A 255 5.89 -6.16 -16.92
CA THR A 255 4.63 -5.42 -16.78
C THR A 255 4.00 -5.63 -15.40
N GLU A 256 3.09 -4.76 -15.01
CA GLU A 256 2.35 -4.87 -13.74
C GLU A 256 1.59 -6.19 -13.65
N GLU A 257 0.96 -6.61 -14.76
CA GLU A 257 0.22 -7.88 -14.84
C GLU A 257 1.14 -9.08 -14.64
N GLN A 258 2.32 -9.08 -15.29
CA GLN A 258 3.30 -10.17 -15.14
C GLN A 258 3.77 -10.31 -13.68
N LEU A 259 3.97 -9.19 -12.98
CA LEU A 259 4.39 -9.20 -11.57
C LEU A 259 3.28 -9.74 -10.65
N VAL A 260 2.03 -9.44 -10.95
CA VAL A 260 0.88 -9.98 -10.22
C VAL A 260 0.66 -11.44 -10.56
N ASP A 261 0.77 -11.84 -11.83
CA ASP A 261 0.60 -13.23 -12.25
C ASP A 261 1.61 -14.19 -11.60
N ASP A 262 2.86 -13.75 -11.33
CA ASP A 262 3.81 -14.56 -10.56
C ASP A 262 3.29 -14.93 -9.17
N LEU A 263 2.64 -13.98 -8.49
CA LEU A 263 2.00 -14.21 -7.18
C LEU A 263 0.72 -15.04 -7.29
N GLU A 264 -0.11 -14.76 -8.31
CA GLU A 264 -1.35 -15.51 -8.61
C GLU A 264 -1.06 -17.00 -8.86
N ASN A 265 0.09 -17.32 -9.47
CA ASN A 265 0.50 -18.71 -9.72
C ASN A 265 1.05 -19.40 -8.48
N LEU A 266 1.73 -18.70 -7.60
CA LEU A 266 2.42 -19.32 -6.45
C LEU A 266 1.56 -19.38 -5.18
N VAL A 267 0.85 -18.31 -4.85
CA VAL A 267 0.13 -18.19 -3.55
C VAL A 267 -0.91 -19.27 -3.33
N PRO A 268 -1.75 -19.65 -4.33
CA PRO A 268 -2.71 -20.74 -4.13
C PRO A 268 -2.04 -22.07 -3.76
N SER A 269 -0.90 -22.38 -4.39
CA SER A 269 -0.13 -23.59 -4.08
C SER A 269 0.39 -23.61 -2.64
N ILE A 270 0.80 -22.44 -2.13
CA ILE A 270 1.23 -22.30 -0.74
C ILE A 270 0.04 -22.46 0.22
N ALA A 271 -1.11 -21.87 -0.10
CA ALA A 271 -2.32 -21.98 0.71
C ALA A 271 -2.79 -23.45 0.81
N ASP A 272 -2.78 -24.17 -0.31
CA ASP A 272 -3.12 -25.59 -0.33
C ASP A 272 -2.11 -26.44 0.43
N PHE A 273 -0.82 -26.06 0.39
CA PHE A 273 0.21 -26.73 1.15
C PHE A 273 0.03 -26.52 2.65
N GLU A 274 -0.22 -25.31 3.11
CA GLU A 274 -0.54 -25.01 4.50
C GLU A 274 -1.75 -25.84 4.98
N ARG A 275 -2.84 -25.89 4.19
CA ARG A 275 -4.05 -26.68 4.51
C ARG A 275 -3.77 -28.16 4.62
N ARG A 276 -2.90 -28.70 3.77
CA ARG A 276 -2.49 -30.12 3.80
C ARG A 276 -1.70 -30.40 5.07
N VAL A 277 -0.69 -29.61 5.41
CA VAL A 277 0.11 -29.78 6.62
C VAL A 277 -0.76 -29.63 7.88
N ARG A 278 -1.73 -28.70 7.90
CA ARG A 278 -2.73 -28.62 8.99
C ARG A 278 -3.45 -29.95 9.20
N LYS A 279 -3.95 -30.57 8.13
CA LYS A 279 -4.65 -31.87 8.20
C LYS A 279 -3.74 -32.99 8.72
N GLU A 280 -2.50 -33.08 8.26
CA GLU A 280 -1.52 -34.05 8.69
C GLU A 280 -1.18 -33.92 10.18
N LEU A 281 -0.96 -32.70 10.67
CA LEU A 281 -0.72 -32.42 12.08
C LEU A 281 -1.92 -32.77 12.97
N PHE A 282 -3.15 -32.55 12.50
CA PHE A 282 -4.35 -32.96 13.24
C PHE A 282 -4.54 -34.49 13.27
N ALA A 283 -4.20 -35.18 12.17
CA ALA A 283 -4.34 -36.64 12.10
C ALA A 283 -3.28 -37.41 12.92
N SER A 284 -2.15 -36.77 13.24
CA SER A 284 -1.05 -37.35 14.02
C SER A 284 -1.24 -37.24 15.55
N ARG A 285 -2.30 -36.61 16.02
CA ARG A 285 -2.71 -36.50 17.42
C ARG A 285 -3.77 -37.53 17.77
#